data_167105a5b9dd1f7ecda29515e8499874
#
_entry.id   167105a5b9dd1f7ecda29515e8499874
#
_cell.length_a   1.000
_cell.length_b   1.000
_cell.length_c   1.000
_cell.angle_alpha   90.00
_cell.angle_beta   90.00
_cell.angle_gamma   90.00
#
_symmetry.space_group_name_H-M   'P 1'
#
loop_
_entity.id
_entity.type
_entity.pdbx_description
1 polymer ?
#
loop_
_entity_poly.entity_id
_entity_poly.type
_entity_poly.pdbx_seq_one_letter_code
_entity_poly.pdbx_strand_id
1 'polypeptide(L)'
;LYGGEGVKMENIHGGHRDRMRSRYLQEGPDGFAGQHSCKEINEIKSEMNSGKAYLSFYSGKKVFITGHTGFKGSWLVKILSMAGAEIKGYALPPATDPDLYSALEIDKLCTSVFGDIMDREKLIREIEDFAPDVVFHLAAQPLVRLSYDIPAETFGVNAIGTAHVLDAVRKINKPCTAILITTDKVYHNNEWNFPYRENDRLGGYDPYSASKACAELVIDSYRNSFFNRKSHNDHKKAIVSARAGNVIGGGDWAKDRLVPDIVRA
;
A
#
# COMPACT_ATOMS: atom_id res chain seq x y z
N LEU A 1 37.87 -33.44 28.28
CA LEU A 1 37.21 -34.36 29.22
C LEU A 1 35.75 -33.96 29.43
N TYR A 2 34.86 -34.69 28.83
CA TYR A 2 33.40 -34.96 28.93
C TYR A 2 32.84 -34.85 27.52
N GLY A 3 32.50 -35.84 26.74
CA GLY A 3 31.76 -37.06 27.00
C GLY A 3 30.26 -36.77 27.06
N GLY A 4 29.56 -36.74 25.93
CA GLY A 4 28.18 -36.45 25.96
C GLY A 4 27.40 -37.07 24.83
N GLU A 5 26.37 -37.71 25.10
CA GLU A 5 25.54 -38.60 24.28
C GLU A 5 24.67 -37.84 23.25
N GLY A 6 24.52 -38.46 22.07
CA GLY A 6 23.64 -37.99 21.03
C GLY A 6 22.16 -38.21 21.38
N VAL A 7 21.38 -37.16 21.26
CA VAL A 7 19.92 -37.21 21.28
C VAL A 7 19.42 -37.23 19.85
N LYS A 8 18.79 -38.32 19.45
CA LYS A 8 18.07 -38.50 18.19
C LYS A 8 16.90 -37.49 18.12
N MET A 9 16.90 -36.61 17.12
CA MET A 9 15.72 -35.83 16.78
C MET A 9 14.72 -36.72 16.04
N GLU A 10 13.65 -37.10 16.70
CA GLU A 10 12.47 -37.62 16.05
C GLU A 10 11.64 -36.48 15.43
N ASN A 11 11.20 -36.75 14.21
CA ASN A 11 10.36 -35.88 13.39
C ASN A 11 9.06 -35.49 14.12
N ILE A 12 8.92 -34.22 14.45
CA ILE A 12 7.61 -33.60 14.74
C ILE A 12 7.32 -32.57 13.65
N HIS A 13 6.99 -33.07 12.46
CA HIS A 13 6.38 -32.26 11.40
C HIS A 13 4.94 -32.73 11.23
N GLY A 14 3.99 -31.81 11.52
CA GLY A 14 2.59 -32.00 11.21
C GLY A 14 1.65 -31.70 12.37
N GLY A 15 1.20 -30.49 12.55
CA GLY A 15 0.07 -30.24 13.44
C GLY A 15 -0.13 -28.84 14.01
N HIS A 16 0.84 -27.96 13.87
CA HIS A 16 0.73 -26.65 14.54
C HIS A 16 0.35 -25.46 13.63
N ARG A 17 0.51 -25.59 12.32
CA ARG A 17 0.15 -24.51 11.37
C ARG A 17 -1.35 -24.41 11.08
N ASP A 18 -2.08 -25.50 11.13
CA ASP A 18 -3.52 -25.48 10.81
C ASP A 18 -4.40 -25.06 11.99
N ARG A 19 -3.93 -25.24 13.23
CA ARG A 19 -4.69 -24.80 14.42
C ARG A 19 -4.62 -23.30 14.68
N MET A 20 -3.58 -22.59 14.25
CA MET A 20 -3.51 -21.13 14.40
C MET A 20 -4.37 -20.38 13.38
N ARG A 21 -4.51 -20.92 12.15
CA ARG A 21 -5.39 -20.30 11.14
C ARG A 21 -6.88 -20.35 11.51
N SER A 22 -7.29 -21.36 12.24
CA SER A 22 -8.70 -21.55 12.65
C SER A 22 -9.14 -20.63 13.79
N ARG A 23 -8.24 -20.22 14.69
CA ARG A 23 -8.61 -19.39 15.84
C ARG A 23 -8.76 -17.90 15.55
N TYR A 24 -8.10 -17.37 14.51
CA TYR A 24 -8.23 -15.95 14.14
C TYR A 24 -9.48 -15.60 13.36
N LEU A 25 -10.28 -16.59 12.95
CA LEU A 25 -11.56 -16.40 12.27
C LEU A 25 -12.78 -16.51 13.18
N GLN A 26 -12.61 -16.83 14.47
CA GLN A 26 -13.76 -17.13 15.33
C GLN A 26 -14.06 -16.13 16.45
N GLU A 27 -13.16 -15.22 16.82
CA GLU A 27 -13.46 -14.28 17.91
C GLU A 27 -12.85 -12.91 17.66
N GLY A 28 -13.56 -12.03 16.91
CA GLY A 28 -13.40 -10.59 17.06
C GLY A 28 -14.38 -10.09 18.12
N PRO A 29 -13.99 -9.20 19.05
CA PRO A 29 -14.91 -8.62 20.01
C PRO A 29 -15.84 -7.66 19.25
N ASP A 30 -17.07 -7.98 19.11
CA ASP A 30 -18.20 -7.23 18.56
C ASP A 30 -18.77 -7.83 17.27
N GLY A 31 -19.75 -8.67 17.47
CA GLY A 31 -20.85 -9.16 16.67
C GLY A 31 -21.21 -8.51 15.32
N PHE A 32 -20.27 -8.39 14.38
CA PHE A 32 -20.55 -8.10 12.97
C PHE A 32 -20.11 -9.28 12.09
N ALA A 33 -20.66 -10.45 12.36
CA ALA A 33 -20.78 -11.48 11.36
C ALA A 33 -22.00 -11.12 10.50
N GLY A 34 -21.79 -10.42 9.38
CA GLY A 34 -22.74 -10.48 8.29
C GLY A 34 -22.99 -11.97 8.00
N GLN A 35 -24.23 -12.41 8.03
CA GLN A 35 -24.64 -13.80 7.80
C GLN A 35 -24.39 -14.17 6.33
N HIS A 36 -23.14 -14.35 5.95
CA HIS A 36 -22.80 -15.06 4.72
C HIS A 36 -22.82 -16.55 5.04
N SER A 37 -23.63 -17.30 4.31
CA SER A 37 -23.70 -18.77 4.46
C SER A 37 -22.31 -19.37 4.18
N CYS A 38 -22.00 -20.53 4.80
CA CYS A 38 -20.76 -21.27 4.49
C CYS A 38 -20.57 -21.54 2.98
N LYS A 39 -21.65 -21.54 2.21
CA LYS A 39 -21.64 -21.68 0.76
C LYS A 39 -21.09 -20.43 0.07
N GLU A 40 -21.55 -19.25 0.44
CA GLU A 40 -21.06 -17.95 -0.08
C GLU A 40 -19.58 -17.73 0.25
N ILE A 41 -19.15 -18.09 1.47
CA ILE A 41 -17.74 -18.01 1.87
C ILE A 41 -16.87 -18.99 1.04
N ASN A 42 -17.36 -20.17 0.71
CA ASN A 42 -16.65 -21.13 -0.12
C ASN A 42 -16.64 -20.74 -1.59
N GLU A 43 -17.70 -20.13 -2.09
CA GLU A 43 -17.75 -19.55 -3.44
C GLU A 43 -16.80 -18.35 -3.56
N ILE A 44 -16.80 -17.43 -2.61
CA ILE A 44 -15.83 -16.32 -2.55
C ILE A 44 -14.38 -16.85 -2.47
N LYS A 45 -14.10 -17.88 -1.68
CA LYS A 45 -12.77 -18.51 -1.61
C LYS A 45 -12.36 -19.20 -2.90
N SER A 46 -13.29 -19.85 -3.61
CA SER A 46 -13.07 -20.51 -4.89
C SER A 46 -12.82 -19.47 -6.01
N GLU A 47 -13.56 -18.38 -6.02
CA GLU A 47 -13.37 -17.26 -6.93
C GLU A 47 -12.09 -16.49 -6.63
N MET A 48 -11.74 -16.30 -5.36
CA MET A 48 -10.48 -15.69 -4.92
C MET A 48 -9.25 -16.46 -5.38
N ASN A 49 -9.33 -17.78 -5.53
CA ASN A 49 -8.25 -18.61 -6.08
C ASN A 49 -8.08 -18.46 -7.60
N SER A 50 -9.04 -17.89 -8.32
CA SER A 50 -9.00 -17.80 -9.79
C SER A 50 -8.30 -16.56 -10.36
N GLY A 51 -7.80 -15.63 -9.52
CA GLY A 51 -7.20 -14.36 -9.97
C GLY A 51 -8.17 -13.42 -10.71
N LYS A 52 -9.20 -13.98 -11.33
CA LYS A 52 -10.22 -13.24 -12.10
C LYS A 52 -11.19 -12.46 -11.22
N ALA A 53 -11.51 -12.96 -10.02
CA ALA A 53 -12.44 -12.32 -9.11
C ALA A 53 -11.93 -10.98 -8.58
N TYR A 54 -10.62 -10.87 -8.30
CA TYR A 54 -10.01 -9.60 -7.88
C TYR A 54 -10.06 -8.54 -8.97
N LEU A 55 -9.85 -8.93 -10.21
CA LEU A 55 -9.87 -8.01 -11.33
C LEU A 55 -11.30 -7.56 -11.64
N SER A 56 -12.30 -8.44 -11.57
CA SER A 56 -13.71 -8.09 -11.84
C SER A 56 -14.25 -7.03 -10.88
N PHE A 57 -13.74 -6.96 -9.64
CA PHE A 57 -14.12 -5.91 -8.68
C PHE A 57 -13.88 -4.49 -9.21
N TYR A 58 -12.82 -4.29 -9.99
CA TYR A 58 -12.45 -2.97 -10.50
C TYR A 58 -13.16 -2.59 -11.80
N SER A 59 -13.91 -3.50 -12.41
CA SER A 59 -14.63 -3.21 -13.65
C SER A 59 -15.62 -2.05 -13.47
N GLY A 60 -15.45 -0.99 -14.25
CA GLY A 60 -16.24 0.25 -14.16
C GLY A 60 -16.00 1.10 -12.91
N LYS A 61 -15.05 0.77 -12.04
CA LYS A 61 -14.68 1.60 -10.88
C LYS A 61 -13.81 2.76 -11.29
N LYS A 62 -14.03 3.91 -10.69
CA LYS A 62 -13.15 5.08 -10.78
C LYS A 62 -12.00 4.93 -9.78
N VAL A 63 -10.78 4.82 -10.30
CA VAL A 63 -9.58 4.62 -9.48
C VAL A 63 -8.62 5.80 -9.65
N PHE A 64 -8.30 6.48 -8.57
CA PHE A 64 -7.31 7.56 -8.55
C PHE A 64 -5.99 7.03 -8.00
N ILE A 65 -4.88 7.28 -8.73
CA ILE A 65 -3.57 6.75 -8.36
C ILE A 65 -2.57 7.89 -8.26
N THR A 66 -2.04 8.17 -7.07
CA THR A 66 -0.88 9.04 -6.96
C THR A 66 0.40 8.26 -7.19
N GLY A 67 1.38 8.86 -7.87
CA GLY A 67 2.64 8.16 -8.19
C GLY A 67 2.51 7.17 -9.36
N HIS A 68 1.59 7.37 -10.27
CA HIS A 68 1.31 6.49 -11.41
C HIS A 68 2.45 6.43 -12.43
N THR A 69 3.34 7.40 -12.45
CA THR A 69 4.52 7.44 -13.33
C THR A 69 5.70 6.61 -12.82
N GLY A 70 5.67 6.24 -11.53
CA GLY A 70 6.73 5.42 -10.93
C GLY A 70 6.56 3.94 -11.25
N PHE A 71 7.60 3.14 -10.95
CA PHE A 71 7.65 1.70 -11.20
C PHE A 71 6.39 0.94 -10.75
N LYS A 72 6.04 1.03 -9.45
CA LYS A 72 4.85 0.34 -8.92
C LYS A 72 3.54 0.92 -9.45
N GLY A 73 3.48 2.25 -9.61
CA GLY A 73 2.31 2.94 -10.12
C GLY A 73 1.97 2.54 -11.55
N SER A 74 2.97 2.45 -12.43
CA SER A 74 2.78 2.03 -13.82
C SER A 74 2.28 0.59 -13.93
N TRP A 75 2.83 -0.35 -13.14
CA TRP A 75 2.29 -1.70 -13.07
C TRP A 75 0.84 -1.72 -12.58
N LEU A 76 0.52 -0.93 -11.56
CA LEU A 76 -0.84 -0.87 -11.02
C LEU A 76 -1.83 -0.31 -12.06
N VAL A 77 -1.48 0.76 -12.78
CA VAL A 77 -2.30 1.29 -13.88
C VAL A 77 -2.54 0.20 -14.93
N LYS A 78 -1.48 -0.51 -15.35
CA LYS A 78 -1.61 -1.57 -16.35
C LYS A 78 -2.58 -2.67 -15.92
N ILE A 79 -2.44 -3.16 -14.70
CA ILE A 79 -3.30 -4.23 -14.15
C ILE A 79 -4.76 -3.75 -14.02
N LEU A 80 -4.98 -2.54 -13.50
CA LEU A 80 -6.32 -2.00 -13.30
C LEU A 80 -7.01 -1.63 -14.63
N SER A 81 -6.25 -1.17 -15.63
CA SER A 81 -6.76 -0.98 -16.99
C SER A 81 -7.25 -2.30 -17.60
N MET A 82 -6.47 -3.38 -17.44
CA MET A 82 -6.90 -4.72 -17.86
C MET A 82 -8.13 -5.22 -17.12
N ALA A 83 -8.35 -4.75 -15.89
CA ALA A 83 -9.54 -5.04 -15.09
C ALA A 83 -10.77 -4.19 -15.48
N GLY A 84 -10.63 -3.27 -16.42
CA GLY A 84 -11.71 -2.39 -16.88
C GLY A 84 -12.03 -1.22 -15.96
N ALA A 85 -11.07 -0.78 -15.13
CA ALA A 85 -11.20 0.42 -14.31
C ALA A 85 -11.07 1.71 -15.15
N GLU A 86 -11.79 2.76 -14.78
CA GLU A 86 -11.55 4.13 -15.21
C GLU A 86 -10.48 4.75 -14.30
N ILE A 87 -9.31 5.08 -14.85
CA ILE A 87 -8.14 5.46 -14.06
C ILE A 87 -7.76 6.92 -14.30
N LYS A 88 -7.52 7.66 -13.21
CA LYS A 88 -6.86 8.96 -13.22
C LYS A 88 -5.58 8.89 -12.39
N GLY A 89 -4.45 9.20 -13.02
CA GLY A 89 -3.14 9.26 -12.39
C GLY A 89 -2.72 10.69 -12.06
N TYR A 90 -2.05 10.89 -10.91
CA TYR A 90 -1.49 12.17 -10.47
C TYR A 90 -0.08 11.96 -9.93
N ALA A 91 0.93 12.51 -10.58
CA ALA A 91 2.33 12.39 -10.17
C ALA A 91 3.22 13.44 -10.85
N LEU A 92 4.45 13.57 -10.39
CA LEU A 92 5.52 14.20 -11.15
C LEU A 92 5.79 13.39 -12.44
N PRO A 93 6.42 13.99 -13.47
CA PRO A 93 6.91 13.23 -14.63
C PRO A 93 7.81 12.06 -14.21
N PRO A 94 8.00 11.04 -15.07
CA PRO A 94 8.94 9.94 -14.80
C PRO A 94 10.32 10.44 -14.39
N ALA A 95 10.91 9.81 -13.38
CA ALA A 95 12.18 10.25 -12.78
C ALA A 95 13.42 9.53 -13.37
N THR A 96 13.22 8.55 -14.24
CA THR A 96 14.31 7.75 -14.86
C THR A 96 14.16 7.71 -16.37
N ASP A 97 15.27 7.47 -17.05
CA ASP A 97 15.33 7.17 -18.48
C ASP A 97 16.29 5.97 -18.65
N PRO A 98 15.82 4.81 -19.13
CA PRO A 98 14.43 4.52 -19.48
C PRO A 98 13.49 4.48 -18.27
N ASP A 99 12.17 4.55 -18.53
CA ASP A 99 11.12 4.47 -17.51
C ASP A 99 9.99 3.50 -17.91
N LEU A 100 9.28 2.99 -16.91
CA LEU A 100 8.20 2.03 -17.13
C LEU A 100 6.90 2.69 -17.63
N TYR A 101 6.67 3.95 -17.29
CA TYR A 101 5.50 4.70 -17.72
C TYR A 101 5.47 4.80 -19.24
N SER A 102 6.59 5.17 -19.85
CA SER A 102 6.74 5.25 -21.33
C SER A 102 6.75 3.86 -21.95
N ALA A 103 7.46 2.88 -21.35
CA ALA A 103 7.55 1.53 -21.89
C ALA A 103 6.21 0.78 -21.95
N LEU A 104 5.29 1.06 -21.02
CA LEU A 104 3.94 0.48 -21.00
C LEU A 104 2.87 1.39 -21.64
N GLU A 105 3.26 2.54 -22.19
CA GLU A 105 2.34 3.53 -22.77
C GLU A 105 1.20 3.90 -21.79
N ILE A 106 1.54 4.18 -20.53
CA ILE A 106 0.57 4.42 -19.47
C ILE A 106 -0.34 5.61 -19.74
N ASP A 107 0.12 6.61 -20.47
CA ASP A 107 -0.66 7.76 -20.96
C ASP A 107 -1.87 7.35 -21.84
N LYS A 108 -1.82 6.20 -22.49
CA LYS A 108 -2.93 5.64 -23.26
C LYS A 108 -3.92 4.83 -22.40
N LEU A 109 -3.54 4.49 -21.16
CA LEU A 109 -4.31 3.61 -20.28
C LEU A 109 -5.06 4.36 -19.17
N CYS A 110 -4.72 5.63 -18.94
CA CYS A 110 -5.35 6.44 -17.89
C CYS A 110 -5.36 7.93 -18.27
N THR A 111 -6.20 8.72 -17.60
CA THR A 111 -6.07 10.18 -17.63
C THR A 111 -4.87 10.56 -16.76
N SER A 112 -3.75 10.89 -17.39
CA SER A 112 -2.51 11.25 -16.69
C SER A 112 -2.44 12.75 -16.42
N VAL A 113 -2.27 13.14 -15.15
CA VAL A 113 -2.10 14.53 -14.70
C VAL A 113 -0.74 14.67 -14.03
N PHE A 114 0.12 15.52 -14.59
CA PHE A 114 1.37 15.86 -13.95
C PHE A 114 1.15 16.93 -12.88
N GLY A 115 1.57 16.62 -11.64
CA GLY A 115 1.44 17.50 -10.49
C GLY A 115 2.22 17.02 -9.29
N ASP A 116 2.58 17.97 -8.44
CA ASP A 116 3.28 17.67 -7.19
C ASP A 116 2.27 17.34 -6.08
N ILE A 117 2.54 16.29 -5.30
CA ILE A 117 1.74 15.93 -4.13
C ILE A 117 1.72 17.05 -3.07
N MET A 118 2.69 17.96 -3.11
CA MET A 118 2.76 19.12 -2.24
C MET A 118 1.84 20.26 -2.70
N ASP A 119 1.38 20.28 -3.95
CA ASP A 119 0.32 21.19 -4.42
C ASP A 119 -1.05 20.66 -3.96
N ARG A 120 -1.35 20.95 -2.69
CA ARG A 120 -2.55 20.50 -2.00
C ARG A 120 -3.84 20.90 -2.72
N GLU A 121 -3.91 22.13 -3.22
CA GLU A 121 -5.13 22.65 -3.85
C GLU A 121 -5.40 21.99 -5.19
N LYS A 122 -4.38 21.80 -6.03
CA LYS A 122 -4.50 21.08 -7.29
C LYS A 122 -4.90 19.63 -7.03
N LEU A 123 -4.25 18.96 -6.09
CA LEU A 123 -4.57 17.58 -5.74
C LEU A 123 -6.03 17.42 -5.28
N ILE A 124 -6.53 18.34 -4.43
CA ILE A 124 -7.91 18.32 -3.96
C ILE A 124 -8.87 18.46 -5.15
N ARG A 125 -8.67 19.45 -6.02
CA ARG A 125 -9.52 19.63 -7.22
C ARG A 125 -9.54 18.38 -8.09
N GLU A 126 -8.38 17.81 -8.38
CA GLU A 126 -8.27 16.63 -9.24
C GLU A 126 -9.00 15.39 -8.67
N ILE A 127 -8.99 15.23 -7.35
CA ILE A 127 -9.70 14.14 -6.66
C ILE A 127 -11.19 14.43 -6.57
N GLU A 128 -11.62 15.64 -6.23
CA GLU A 128 -13.03 16.03 -6.13
C GLU A 128 -13.73 15.91 -7.50
N ASP A 129 -13.15 16.46 -8.55
CA ASP A 129 -13.70 16.43 -9.91
C ASP A 129 -13.83 15.00 -10.45
N PHE A 130 -12.85 14.16 -10.17
CA PHE A 130 -12.88 12.77 -10.60
C PHE A 130 -13.83 11.92 -9.74
N ALA A 131 -13.99 12.24 -8.47
CA ALA A 131 -14.81 11.52 -7.49
C ALA A 131 -14.56 9.99 -7.52
N PRO A 132 -13.37 9.52 -7.11
CA PRO A 132 -13.00 8.11 -7.20
C PRO A 132 -13.77 7.21 -6.23
N ASP A 133 -13.93 5.93 -6.61
CA ASP A 133 -14.37 4.85 -5.72
C ASP A 133 -13.20 4.32 -4.88
N VAL A 134 -12.00 4.34 -5.48
CA VAL A 134 -10.77 3.86 -4.83
C VAL A 134 -9.64 4.87 -5.08
N VAL A 135 -8.88 5.15 -4.03
CA VAL A 135 -7.63 5.94 -4.11
C VAL A 135 -6.47 5.05 -3.72
N PHE A 136 -5.47 4.93 -4.58
CA PHE A 136 -4.18 4.35 -4.26
C PHE A 136 -3.14 5.46 -4.11
N HIS A 137 -2.57 5.60 -2.92
CA HIS A 137 -1.51 6.57 -2.67
C HIS A 137 -0.15 5.90 -2.68
N LEU A 138 0.56 6.03 -3.83
CA LEU A 138 1.91 5.50 -4.02
C LEU A 138 2.96 6.61 -4.16
N ALA A 139 2.56 7.86 -4.38
CA ALA A 139 3.49 8.98 -4.47
C ALA A 139 4.33 9.08 -3.19
N ALA A 140 5.63 9.10 -3.35
CA ALA A 140 6.59 9.18 -2.25
C ALA A 140 7.97 9.57 -2.78
N GLN A 141 8.85 10.10 -1.93
CA GLN A 141 10.29 10.01 -2.12
C GLN A 141 10.74 8.63 -1.59
N PRO A 142 11.07 7.64 -2.44
CA PRO A 142 11.23 6.24 -2.03
C PRO A 142 12.69 5.80 -1.82
N LEU A 143 13.67 6.69 -2.05
CA LEU A 143 15.09 6.33 -2.06
C LEU A 143 15.73 6.66 -0.72
N VAL A 144 16.21 5.60 -0.03
CA VAL A 144 16.85 5.73 1.29
C VAL A 144 18.10 6.63 1.22
N ARG A 145 18.99 6.41 0.25
CA ARG A 145 20.22 7.22 0.14
C ARG A 145 19.92 8.69 -0.10
N LEU A 146 19.02 8.97 -1.05
CA LEU A 146 18.61 10.35 -1.33
C LEU A 146 17.97 11.04 -0.10
N SER A 147 17.31 10.29 0.79
CA SER A 147 16.71 10.87 1.99
C SER A 147 17.72 11.49 2.96
N TYR A 148 18.99 11.09 2.90
CA TYR A 148 20.05 11.74 3.67
C TYR A 148 20.48 13.08 3.08
N ASP A 149 20.36 13.26 1.76
CA ASP A 149 20.70 14.50 1.08
C ASP A 149 19.56 15.53 1.17
N ILE A 150 18.29 15.06 1.16
CA ILE A 150 17.08 15.90 1.17
C ILE A 150 16.11 15.47 2.27
N PRO A 151 16.51 15.47 3.56
CA PRO A 151 15.65 14.94 4.62
C PRO A 151 14.34 15.70 4.82
N ALA A 152 14.36 17.02 4.79
CA ALA A 152 13.16 17.84 4.99
C ALA A 152 12.13 17.61 3.88
N GLU A 153 12.54 17.57 2.63
CA GLU A 153 11.69 17.28 1.47
C GLU A 153 11.13 15.85 1.55
N THR A 154 11.94 14.90 2.02
CA THR A 154 11.51 13.51 2.22
C THR A 154 10.37 13.43 3.25
N PHE A 155 10.46 14.13 4.38
CA PHE A 155 9.37 14.22 5.34
C PHE A 155 8.17 14.96 4.76
N GLY A 156 8.38 16.06 4.05
CA GLY A 156 7.33 16.81 3.38
C GLY A 156 6.51 15.92 2.45
N VAL A 157 7.17 15.29 1.48
CA VAL A 157 6.51 14.43 0.49
C VAL A 157 5.83 13.24 1.15
N ASN A 158 6.52 12.52 2.06
CA ASN A 158 6.02 11.25 2.59
C ASN A 158 4.97 11.43 3.69
N ALA A 159 5.12 12.39 4.59
CA ALA A 159 4.19 12.61 5.69
C ALA A 159 3.13 13.66 5.35
N ILE A 160 3.54 14.87 4.92
CA ILE A 160 2.58 15.94 4.62
C ILE A 160 1.82 15.64 3.33
N GLY A 161 2.49 15.10 2.29
CA GLY A 161 1.81 14.64 1.07
C GLY A 161 0.73 13.60 1.37
N THR A 162 0.97 12.67 2.30
CA THR A 162 -0.05 11.73 2.79
C THR A 162 -1.24 12.46 3.44
N ALA A 163 -0.98 13.50 4.25
CA ALA A 163 -2.05 14.31 4.83
C ALA A 163 -2.88 15.03 3.75
N HIS A 164 -2.23 15.57 2.70
CA HIS A 164 -2.93 16.20 1.57
C HIS A 164 -3.87 15.24 0.84
N VAL A 165 -3.44 13.99 0.62
CA VAL A 165 -4.33 12.96 0.04
C VAL A 165 -5.53 12.68 0.94
N LEU A 166 -5.31 12.54 2.25
CA LEU A 166 -6.39 12.28 3.20
C LEU A 166 -7.35 13.48 3.32
N ASP A 167 -6.85 14.71 3.24
CA ASP A 167 -7.69 15.91 3.15
C ASP A 167 -8.57 15.89 1.89
N ALA A 168 -8.00 15.50 0.74
CA ALA A 168 -8.76 15.37 -0.50
C ALA A 168 -9.84 14.27 -0.39
N VAL A 169 -9.51 13.13 0.22
CA VAL A 169 -10.47 12.03 0.46
C VAL A 169 -11.65 12.50 1.34
N ARG A 170 -11.42 13.41 2.29
CA ARG A 170 -12.50 14.00 3.13
C ARG A 170 -13.52 14.80 2.31
N LYS A 171 -13.10 15.35 1.17
CA LYS A 171 -13.97 16.17 0.30
C LYS A 171 -14.88 15.36 -0.61
N ILE A 172 -14.57 14.08 -0.85
CA ILE A 172 -15.38 13.21 -1.71
C ILE A 172 -16.76 12.98 -1.08
N ASN A 173 -17.84 13.28 -1.79
CA ASN A 173 -19.22 13.16 -1.30
C ASN A 173 -19.88 11.80 -1.59
N LYS A 174 -19.09 10.72 -1.71
CA LYS A 174 -19.59 9.35 -1.94
C LYS A 174 -18.75 8.32 -1.19
N PRO A 175 -19.15 7.06 -1.12
CA PRO A 175 -18.29 5.99 -0.59
C PRO A 175 -16.96 5.95 -1.34
N CYS A 176 -15.86 5.83 -0.59
CA CYS A 176 -14.51 5.74 -1.17
C CYS A 176 -13.59 4.95 -0.25
N THR A 177 -12.76 4.10 -0.84
CA THR A 177 -11.68 3.40 -0.13
C THR A 177 -10.34 4.01 -0.51
N ALA A 178 -9.57 4.46 0.48
CA ALA A 178 -8.19 4.92 0.26
C ALA A 178 -7.18 3.92 0.82
N ILE A 179 -6.28 3.47 -0.04
CA ILE A 179 -5.20 2.54 0.28
C ILE A 179 -3.88 3.31 0.18
N LEU A 180 -3.23 3.50 1.32
CA LEU A 180 -2.01 4.28 1.45
C LEU A 180 -0.83 3.33 1.61
N ILE A 181 0.10 3.40 0.66
CA ILE A 181 1.23 2.46 0.60
C ILE A 181 2.38 3.00 1.45
N THR A 182 2.73 2.22 2.45
CA THR A 182 3.89 2.47 3.30
C THR A 182 4.95 1.37 3.11
N THR A 183 5.73 1.06 4.11
CA THR A 183 6.85 0.12 4.03
C THR A 183 6.99 -0.70 5.31
N ASP A 184 7.62 -1.86 5.24
CA ASP A 184 8.08 -2.65 6.38
C ASP A 184 9.10 -1.89 7.25
N LYS A 185 9.81 -0.90 6.69
CA LYS A 185 10.83 -0.10 7.38
C LYS A 185 10.26 0.92 8.38
N VAL A 186 8.93 0.99 8.50
CA VAL A 186 8.27 1.85 9.50
C VAL A 186 8.44 1.37 10.93
N TYR A 187 8.79 0.11 11.13
CA TYR A 187 8.99 -0.44 12.47
C TYR A 187 10.29 0.03 13.10
N HIS A 188 10.25 0.26 14.41
CA HIS A 188 11.48 0.34 15.20
C HIS A 188 12.21 -1.00 15.15
N ASN A 189 13.43 -1.02 14.60
CA ASN A 189 14.18 -2.26 14.46
C ASN A 189 14.77 -2.70 15.83
N ASN A 190 14.24 -3.78 16.37
CA ASN A 190 14.72 -4.38 17.63
C ASN A 190 15.75 -5.49 17.39
N GLU A 191 16.07 -5.82 16.13
CA GLU A 191 17.02 -6.89 15.75
C GLU A 191 16.71 -8.25 16.39
N TRP A 192 15.43 -8.53 16.64
CA TRP A 192 14.97 -9.78 17.23
C TRP A 192 14.59 -10.82 16.17
N ASN A 193 14.48 -12.09 16.57
CA ASN A 193 14.19 -13.21 15.68
C ASN A 193 12.68 -13.43 15.42
N PHE A 194 11.83 -12.49 15.79
CA PHE A 194 10.38 -12.59 15.59
C PHE A 194 9.90 -11.64 14.48
N PRO A 195 8.90 -12.06 13.69
CA PRO A 195 8.29 -11.17 12.70
C PRO A 195 7.55 -10.03 13.41
N TYR A 196 7.60 -8.82 12.81
CA TYR A 196 6.86 -7.66 13.29
C TYR A 196 5.37 -7.81 13.05
N ARG A 197 4.57 -7.21 13.94
CA ARG A 197 3.12 -7.14 13.88
C ARG A 197 2.69 -5.72 13.54
N GLU A 198 1.46 -5.54 13.07
CA GLU A 198 0.93 -4.22 12.69
C GLU A 198 0.90 -3.21 13.85
N ASN A 199 0.78 -3.69 15.10
CA ASN A 199 0.74 -2.88 16.31
C ASN A 199 2.10 -2.76 17.02
N ASP A 200 3.18 -3.29 16.45
CA ASP A 200 4.52 -3.10 17.00
C ASP A 200 4.96 -1.64 16.81
N ARG A 201 5.89 -1.21 17.67
CA ARG A 201 6.36 0.17 17.73
C ARG A 201 6.84 0.67 16.37
N LEU A 202 6.33 1.83 15.96
CA LEU A 202 6.83 2.56 14.80
C LEU A 202 8.09 3.36 15.15
N GLY A 203 8.98 3.54 14.17
CA GLY A 203 10.19 4.36 14.33
C GLY A 203 11.32 3.90 13.43
N GLY A 204 11.43 4.44 12.22
CA GLY A 204 12.53 4.20 11.31
C GLY A 204 13.81 4.92 11.74
N TYR A 205 14.98 4.36 11.42
CA TYR A 205 16.27 4.94 11.77
C TYR A 205 16.69 6.06 10.80
N ASP A 206 16.60 5.81 9.51
CA ASP A 206 16.95 6.77 8.46
C ASP A 206 15.78 7.73 8.14
N PRO A 207 16.04 8.87 7.46
CA PRO A 207 15.00 9.85 7.17
C PRO A 207 13.85 9.30 6.33
N TYR A 208 14.10 8.38 5.39
CA TYR A 208 13.06 7.73 4.61
C TYR A 208 12.16 6.86 5.50
N SER A 209 12.75 5.97 6.27
CA SER A 209 12.02 5.05 7.17
C SER A 209 11.23 5.83 8.22
N ALA A 210 11.85 6.86 8.82
CA ALA A 210 11.20 7.75 9.77
C ALA A 210 10.04 8.53 9.13
N SER A 211 10.21 9.05 7.91
CA SER A 211 9.14 9.77 7.19
C SER A 211 7.94 8.87 6.87
N LYS A 212 8.18 7.60 6.55
CA LYS A 212 7.12 6.62 6.34
C LYS A 212 6.44 6.20 7.65
N ALA A 213 7.17 6.14 8.77
CA ALA A 213 6.57 5.97 10.09
C ALA A 213 5.69 7.18 10.47
N CYS A 214 6.13 8.40 10.15
CA CYS A 214 5.29 9.60 10.30
C CYS A 214 4.03 9.52 9.43
N ALA A 215 4.12 9.02 8.21
CA ALA A 215 2.93 8.80 7.36
C ALA A 215 1.93 7.84 8.02
N GLU A 216 2.39 6.74 8.65
CA GLU A 216 1.50 5.84 9.41
C GLU A 216 0.81 6.56 10.58
N LEU A 217 1.52 7.43 11.32
CA LEU A 217 0.93 8.24 12.38
C LEU A 217 -0.11 9.23 11.85
N VAL A 218 0.15 9.85 10.69
CA VAL A 218 -0.82 10.71 10.00
C VAL A 218 -2.06 9.90 9.62
N ILE A 219 -1.89 8.74 9.00
CA ILE A 219 -3.00 7.85 8.61
C ILE A 219 -3.84 7.46 9.83
N ASP A 220 -3.19 7.05 10.92
CA ASP A 220 -3.89 6.65 12.15
C ASP A 220 -4.65 7.81 12.77
N SER A 221 -4.04 9.00 12.83
CA SER A 221 -4.70 10.23 13.32
C SER A 221 -5.94 10.55 12.50
N TYR A 222 -5.85 10.55 11.16
CA TYR A 222 -7.01 10.82 10.29
C TYR A 222 -8.09 9.76 10.41
N ARG A 223 -7.70 8.48 10.51
CA ARG A 223 -8.63 7.36 10.72
C ARG A 223 -9.43 7.54 12.01
N ASN A 224 -8.78 7.91 13.10
CA ASN A 224 -9.43 8.08 14.37
C ASN A 224 -10.27 9.37 14.46
N SER A 225 -9.81 10.47 13.84
CA SER A 225 -10.44 11.78 13.98
C SER A 225 -11.55 12.05 12.97
N PHE A 226 -11.37 11.62 11.70
CA PHE A 226 -12.26 11.98 10.59
C PHE A 226 -12.94 10.79 9.93
N PHE A 227 -12.34 9.60 10.04
CA PHE A 227 -12.80 8.39 9.37
C PHE A 227 -13.01 7.25 10.38
N ASN A 228 -13.50 7.61 11.57
CA ASN A 228 -13.69 6.66 12.64
C ASN A 228 -14.66 5.55 12.22
N ARG A 229 -14.28 4.31 12.46
CA ARG A 229 -15.06 3.13 12.10
C ARG A 229 -16.48 3.14 12.70
N LYS A 230 -16.64 3.73 13.90
CA LYS A 230 -17.95 3.83 14.57
C LYS A 230 -18.92 4.78 13.85
N SER A 231 -18.40 5.78 13.13
CA SER A 231 -19.18 6.74 12.33
C SER A 231 -19.09 6.48 10.83
N HIS A 232 -18.76 5.24 10.42
CA HIS A 232 -18.59 4.89 9.00
C HIS A 232 -19.86 5.21 8.17
N ASN A 233 -21.05 5.04 8.74
CA ASN A 233 -22.30 5.34 8.05
C ASN A 233 -22.45 6.82 7.67
N ASP A 234 -21.79 7.72 8.39
CA ASP A 234 -21.85 9.16 8.14
C ASP A 234 -20.91 9.58 7.02
N HIS A 235 -19.65 9.15 7.09
CA HIS A 235 -18.61 9.57 6.12
C HIS A 235 -18.42 8.57 4.95
N LYS A 236 -18.77 7.30 5.09
CA LYS A 236 -18.69 6.22 4.07
C LYS A 236 -17.29 6.05 3.47
N LYS A 237 -16.22 6.30 4.26
CA LYS A 237 -14.83 6.15 3.85
C LYS A 237 -14.17 4.97 4.55
N ALA A 238 -13.38 4.20 3.81
CA ALA A 238 -12.48 3.20 4.38
C ALA A 238 -11.02 3.65 4.14
N ILE A 239 -10.23 3.72 5.21
CA ILE A 239 -8.82 4.14 5.16
C ILE A 239 -7.95 2.97 5.58
N VAL A 240 -7.07 2.54 4.68
CA VAL A 240 -6.18 1.38 4.87
C VAL A 240 -4.75 1.80 4.64
N SER A 241 -3.84 1.49 5.57
CA SER A 241 -2.41 1.48 5.29
C SER A 241 -1.96 0.08 4.88
N ALA A 242 -1.12 -0.01 3.85
CA ALA A 242 -0.56 -1.27 3.38
C ALA A 242 0.97 -1.18 3.41
N ARG A 243 1.59 -1.95 4.31
CA ARG A 243 3.04 -2.04 4.47
C ARG A 243 3.59 -3.11 3.55
N ALA A 244 4.58 -2.78 2.77
CA ALA A 244 5.23 -3.71 1.86
C ALA A 244 6.74 -3.72 2.08
N GLY A 245 7.37 -4.88 1.91
CA GLY A 245 8.81 -5.02 1.78
C GLY A 245 9.33 -4.53 0.44
N ASN A 246 10.53 -4.96 0.07
CA ASN A 246 11.11 -4.63 -1.22
C ASN A 246 10.29 -5.25 -2.35
N VAL A 247 9.93 -4.44 -3.34
CA VAL A 247 9.22 -4.88 -4.54
C VAL A 247 10.21 -5.03 -5.67
N ILE A 248 10.17 -6.18 -6.34
CA ILE A 248 11.04 -6.55 -7.46
C ILE A 248 10.17 -6.82 -8.68
N GLY A 249 10.59 -6.30 -9.83
CA GLY A 249 9.89 -6.53 -11.10
C GLY A 249 10.60 -5.84 -12.26
N GLY A 250 10.19 -6.16 -13.48
CA GLY A 250 10.68 -5.50 -14.68
C GLY A 250 10.33 -4.00 -14.71
N GLY A 251 11.23 -3.19 -15.23
CA GLY A 251 11.01 -1.75 -15.39
C GLY A 251 11.32 -0.89 -14.17
N ASP A 252 12.00 -1.41 -13.13
CA ASP A 252 12.58 -0.61 -12.07
C ASP A 252 14.00 -0.16 -12.48
N TRP A 253 14.15 1.12 -12.82
CA TRP A 253 15.41 1.73 -13.22
C TRP A 253 16.00 2.66 -12.15
N ALA A 254 15.39 2.73 -10.97
CA ALA A 254 15.82 3.63 -9.91
C ALA A 254 17.25 3.29 -9.43
N LYS A 255 17.98 4.32 -9.07
CA LYS A 255 19.34 4.19 -8.51
C LYS A 255 19.33 3.52 -7.14
N ASP A 256 20.45 2.92 -6.77
CA ASP A 256 20.67 2.34 -5.43
C ASP A 256 19.67 1.24 -5.06
N ARG A 257 19.22 0.49 -6.06
CA ARG A 257 18.37 -0.69 -5.88
C ARG A 257 19.13 -1.95 -6.24
N LEU A 258 19.20 -2.90 -5.29
CA LEU A 258 20.03 -4.09 -5.40
C LEU A 258 19.85 -4.86 -6.71
N VAL A 259 18.60 -5.21 -7.06
CA VAL A 259 18.33 -6.03 -8.27
C VAL A 259 18.59 -5.27 -9.55
N PRO A 260 18.10 -4.02 -9.76
CA PRO A 260 18.47 -3.20 -10.90
C PRO A 260 19.99 -2.99 -11.04
N ASP A 261 20.70 -2.79 -9.95
CA ASP A 261 22.15 -2.57 -9.99
C ASP A 261 22.92 -3.85 -10.36
N ILE A 262 22.49 -5.02 -9.87
CA ILE A 262 23.05 -6.32 -10.29
C ILE A 262 22.82 -6.57 -11.80
N VAL A 263 21.63 -6.21 -12.32
CA VAL A 263 21.33 -6.40 -13.75
C VAL A 263 22.14 -5.47 -14.65
N ARG A 264 22.56 -4.30 -14.14
CA ARG A 264 23.40 -3.34 -14.87
C ARG A 264 24.89 -3.67 -14.84
N ALA A 265 25.36 -4.41 -13.81
CA ALA A 265 26.75 -4.78 -13.61
C ALA A 265 27.20 -5.91 -14.54
#